data_9c88a1f375b9d2a62fb067f627c13fa7
#
_entry.id   9c88a1f375b9d2a62fb067f627c13fa7
#
_cell.length_a   1.000
_cell.length_b   1.000
_cell.length_c   1.000
_cell.angle_alpha   90.00
_cell.angle_beta   90.00
_cell.angle_gamma   90.00
#
_symmetry.space_group_name_H-M   'P 1'
#
loop_
_entity.id
_entity.type
_entity.pdbx_description
1 polymer ?
#
loop_
_entity_poly.entity_id
_entity_poly.type
_entity_poly.pdbx_seq_one_letter_code
_entity_poly.pdbx_strand_id
1 'polypeptide(L)'
;DRPAPGPLGPGQVRIAMRAASINYRDLLALSGAIGVRGSEGLIPCSDGAGEVIETAPDVHRLRVGDRVALAFNPDWIGGPWQATTGVLCRGSGLPGVMQEELVVHHGEAVVLPAHLDFGEGAALPCAGVTAWHALCGATPLLPGMSVLLQGGGGVSVFALQFAKLFGARVIMTSSGPQRCARLRSLGADETIDYVAQPQWDAAVRALTGGHGVDLTVEVGGATTIDRSVAATRRGGRVALVGLLTGVPAAVPSLFSAGASISPVMVGSRDDFEAMNRAIAFHRLRPVIDSRYGFEQLPDALRHLQSGRHMGKIVIDF
;
A
#
# COMPACT_ATOMS: atom_id res chain seq x y z
N ASP A 1 10.75 2.74 -27.40
CA ASP A 1 12.14 2.66 -26.91
C ASP A 1 12.61 4.04 -26.49
N ARG A 2 13.31 4.12 -25.38
CA ARG A 2 13.95 5.33 -24.87
C ARG A 2 15.45 5.10 -24.72
N PRO A 3 16.27 6.14 -24.86
CA PRO A 3 17.71 5.99 -24.62
C PRO A 3 17.97 5.59 -23.18
N ALA A 4 19.05 4.84 -22.96
CA ALA A 4 19.53 4.51 -21.62
C ALA A 4 19.78 5.78 -20.79
N PRO A 5 19.60 5.74 -19.47
CA PRO A 5 19.91 6.88 -18.61
C PRO A 5 21.37 7.33 -18.75
N GLY A 6 21.60 8.65 -18.69
CA GLY A 6 22.94 9.26 -18.75
C GLY A 6 23.83 8.89 -17.57
N PRO A 7 25.06 9.47 -17.46
CA PRO A 7 25.97 9.27 -16.35
C PRO A 7 25.35 9.77 -15.04
N LEU A 8 25.81 9.20 -13.89
CA LEU A 8 25.32 9.59 -12.58
C LEU A 8 25.78 11.00 -12.19
N GLY A 9 24.85 11.78 -11.65
CA GLY A 9 25.14 12.99 -10.89
C GLY A 9 25.40 12.70 -9.41
N PRO A 10 25.77 13.74 -8.62
CA PRO A 10 26.00 13.59 -7.19
C PRO A 10 24.78 12.99 -6.46
N GLY A 11 25.03 12.10 -5.51
CA GLY A 11 24.00 11.44 -4.71
C GLY A 11 23.14 10.42 -5.48
N GLN A 12 23.44 10.12 -6.74
CA GLN A 12 22.65 9.22 -7.56
C GLN A 12 23.17 7.78 -7.55
N VAL A 13 22.23 6.88 -7.81
CA VAL A 13 22.49 5.46 -8.04
C VAL A 13 21.73 5.00 -9.29
N ARG A 14 22.29 4.04 -10.00
CA ARG A 14 21.63 3.34 -11.10
C ARG A 14 21.12 2.00 -10.60
N ILE A 15 19.86 1.70 -10.89
CA ILE A 15 19.20 0.47 -10.50
C ILE A 15 18.78 -0.26 -11.76
N ALA A 16 19.21 -1.51 -11.90
CA ALA A 16 18.64 -2.45 -12.86
C ALA A 16 17.32 -2.96 -12.28
N MET A 17 16.22 -2.59 -12.88
CA MET A 17 14.90 -3.01 -12.43
C MET A 17 14.70 -4.50 -12.71
N ARG A 18 14.08 -5.21 -11.77
CA ARG A 18 13.84 -6.66 -11.83
C ARG A 18 12.37 -7.02 -11.70
N ALA A 19 11.59 -6.17 -11.04
CA ALA A 19 10.16 -6.35 -10.91
C ALA A 19 9.45 -5.03 -10.64
N ALA A 20 8.19 -4.95 -11.04
CA ALA A 20 7.24 -3.93 -10.65
C ALA A 20 6.01 -4.57 -9.97
N SER A 21 5.23 -3.77 -9.26
CA SER A 21 3.94 -4.20 -8.75
C SER A 21 2.90 -3.11 -8.95
N ILE A 22 1.72 -3.49 -9.45
CA ILE A 22 0.69 -2.54 -9.82
C ILE A 22 -0.28 -2.26 -8.68
N ASN A 23 -0.82 -1.04 -8.67
CA ASN A 23 -1.75 -0.51 -7.70
C ASN A 23 -2.96 0.14 -8.41
N TYR A 24 -4.09 0.27 -7.71
CA TYR A 24 -5.28 0.91 -8.26
C TYR A 24 -5.00 2.35 -8.75
N ARG A 25 -4.10 3.07 -8.07
CA ARG A 25 -3.68 4.40 -8.49
C ARG A 25 -3.04 4.45 -9.88
N ASP A 26 -2.43 3.37 -10.33
CA ASP A 26 -1.83 3.30 -11.67
C ASP A 26 -2.91 3.32 -12.77
N LEU A 27 -4.08 2.70 -12.52
CA LEU A 27 -5.26 2.85 -13.38
C LEU A 27 -5.74 4.31 -13.43
N LEU A 28 -5.75 4.99 -12.28
CA LEU A 28 -6.14 6.41 -12.21
C LEU A 28 -5.14 7.31 -12.94
N ALA A 29 -3.84 7.04 -12.81
CA ALA A 29 -2.80 7.78 -13.52
C ALA A 29 -2.91 7.59 -15.05
N LEU A 30 -3.07 6.34 -15.49
CA LEU A 30 -3.22 6.01 -16.91
C LEU A 30 -4.50 6.60 -17.53
N SER A 31 -5.58 6.72 -16.75
CA SER A 31 -6.82 7.38 -17.19
C SER A 31 -6.77 8.91 -17.13
N GLY A 32 -5.69 9.50 -16.60
CA GLY A 32 -5.58 10.95 -16.38
C GLY A 32 -6.41 11.49 -15.22
N ALA A 33 -6.99 10.62 -14.38
CA ALA A 33 -7.77 11.03 -13.22
C ALA A 33 -6.90 11.60 -12.08
N ILE A 34 -5.64 11.20 -12.02
CA ILE A 34 -4.62 11.74 -11.12
C ILE A 34 -3.33 11.98 -11.90
N GLY A 35 -2.45 12.83 -11.39
CA GLY A 35 -1.14 13.13 -11.97
C GLY A 35 -1.00 14.58 -12.39
N VAL A 36 0.13 14.91 -13.00
CA VAL A 36 0.44 16.25 -13.51
C VAL A 36 -0.07 16.35 -14.95
N ARG A 37 -0.77 17.43 -15.28
CA ARG A 37 -1.16 17.73 -16.68
C ARG A 37 0.06 17.75 -17.58
N GLY A 38 -0.02 17.11 -18.76
CA GLY A 38 1.08 17.02 -19.71
C GLY A 38 2.02 15.83 -19.47
N SER A 39 1.62 14.86 -18.65
CA SER A 39 2.36 13.60 -18.43
C SER A 39 2.20 12.58 -19.56
N GLU A 40 1.76 13.00 -20.74
CA GLU A 40 1.71 12.13 -21.92
C GLU A 40 3.07 11.51 -22.21
N GLY A 41 3.11 10.19 -22.38
CA GLY A 41 4.34 9.45 -22.56
C GLY A 41 5.14 9.20 -21.27
N LEU A 42 4.58 9.48 -20.08
CA LEU A 42 5.22 9.13 -18.83
C LEU A 42 5.31 7.60 -18.68
N ILE A 43 6.46 7.11 -18.20
CA ILE A 43 6.62 5.69 -17.86
C ILE A 43 5.68 5.37 -16.69
N PRO A 44 4.85 4.31 -16.77
CA PRO A 44 3.88 3.99 -15.74
C PRO A 44 4.46 3.26 -14.53
N CYS A 45 3.60 3.01 -13.55
CA CYS A 45 3.79 2.27 -12.29
C CYS A 45 4.70 2.98 -11.29
N SER A 46 4.25 2.96 -10.02
CA SER A 46 4.98 3.59 -8.91
C SER A 46 5.95 2.63 -8.21
N ASP A 47 5.59 1.35 -8.13
CA ASP A 47 6.22 0.38 -7.25
C ASP A 47 7.17 -0.53 -8.03
N GLY A 48 8.44 -0.53 -7.66
CA GLY A 48 9.44 -1.38 -8.29
C GLY A 48 10.57 -1.75 -7.36
N ALA A 49 11.21 -2.86 -7.69
CA ALA A 49 12.40 -3.37 -7.03
C ALA A 49 13.46 -3.79 -8.06
N GLY A 50 14.71 -3.64 -7.68
CA GLY A 50 15.84 -3.96 -8.53
C GLY A 50 17.15 -4.05 -7.77
N GLU A 51 18.23 -4.09 -8.52
CA GLU A 51 19.59 -4.20 -8.01
C GLU A 51 20.38 -2.93 -8.34
N VAL A 52 21.08 -2.38 -7.37
CA VAL A 52 22.01 -1.27 -7.57
C VAL A 52 23.19 -1.75 -8.42
N ILE A 53 23.37 -1.19 -9.61
CA ILE A 53 24.46 -1.57 -10.53
C ILE A 53 25.55 -0.49 -10.65
N GLU A 54 25.28 0.74 -10.19
CA GLU A 54 26.25 1.83 -10.18
C GLU A 54 25.90 2.82 -9.06
N THR A 55 26.92 3.39 -8.42
CA THR A 55 26.77 4.43 -7.39
C THR A 55 27.67 5.62 -7.68
N ALA A 56 27.19 6.84 -7.47
CA ALA A 56 28.06 8.02 -7.48
C ALA A 56 29.08 7.95 -6.33
N PRO A 57 30.28 8.59 -6.47
CA PRO A 57 31.36 8.46 -5.46
C PRO A 57 31.02 8.98 -4.07
N ASP A 58 30.06 9.87 -3.94
CA ASP A 58 29.57 10.47 -2.70
C ASP A 58 28.44 9.66 -2.04
N VAL A 59 28.02 8.55 -2.62
CA VAL A 59 27.00 7.66 -2.06
C VAL A 59 27.64 6.63 -1.14
N HIS A 60 27.30 6.70 0.15
CA HIS A 60 27.83 5.76 1.18
C HIS A 60 26.78 4.84 1.78
N ARG A 61 25.46 5.13 1.54
CA ARG A 61 24.34 4.38 2.10
C ARG A 61 24.02 3.11 1.33
N LEU A 62 24.34 3.06 0.05
CA LEU A 62 24.07 1.95 -0.85
C LEU A 62 25.38 1.49 -1.53
N ARG A 63 25.42 0.21 -1.93
CA ARG A 63 26.54 -0.40 -2.65
C ARG A 63 26.02 -1.13 -3.88
N VAL A 64 26.87 -1.29 -4.87
CA VAL A 64 26.60 -2.17 -6.01
C VAL A 64 26.29 -3.59 -5.51
N GLY A 65 25.23 -4.19 -6.02
CA GLY A 65 24.72 -5.48 -5.58
C GLY A 65 23.61 -5.39 -4.52
N ASP A 66 23.36 -4.21 -3.93
CA ASP A 66 22.25 -4.05 -2.99
C ASP A 66 20.91 -4.24 -3.72
N ARG A 67 20.03 -5.06 -3.11
CA ARG A 67 18.69 -5.30 -3.58
C ARG A 67 17.75 -4.28 -2.93
N VAL A 68 17.09 -3.46 -3.73
CA VAL A 68 16.34 -2.30 -3.25
C VAL A 68 14.94 -2.24 -3.84
N ALA A 69 14.03 -1.57 -3.13
CA ALA A 69 12.78 -1.06 -3.70
C ALA A 69 12.72 0.47 -3.52
N LEU A 70 11.92 1.13 -4.36
CA LEU A 70 11.85 2.58 -4.38
C LEU A 70 10.75 3.09 -3.45
N ALA A 71 11.07 4.09 -2.62
CA ALA A 71 10.07 4.79 -1.82
C ALA A 71 9.02 5.45 -2.74
N PHE A 72 7.75 5.32 -2.37
CA PHE A 72 6.63 5.87 -3.14
C PHE A 72 6.72 7.39 -3.28
N ASN A 73 7.05 8.06 -2.18
CA ASN A 73 7.29 9.51 -2.10
C ASN A 73 8.79 9.75 -1.96
N PRO A 74 9.51 10.12 -3.04
CA PRO A 74 10.97 10.25 -3.03
C PRO A 74 11.52 11.26 -2.02
N ASP A 75 10.77 12.31 -1.76
CA ASP A 75 11.13 13.46 -0.92
C ASP A 75 10.61 13.37 0.53
N TRP A 76 9.81 12.37 0.85
CA TRP A 76 9.33 12.16 2.23
C TRP A 76 10.21 11.18 2.99
N ILE A 77 11.28 11.71 3.57
CA ILE A 77 12.26 10.89 4.32
C ILE A 77 11.67 10.40 5.65
N GLY A 78 11.04 11.28 6.43
CA GLY A 78 10.46 10.96 7.73
C GLY A 78 9.70 12.14 8.33
N GLY A 79 9.16 11.93 9.53
CA GLY A 79 8.35 12.94 10.23
C GLY A 79 6.94 13.10 9.64
N PRO A 80 6.17 14.11 10.10
CA PRO A 80 4.81 14.34 9.63
C PRO A 80 4.79 14.78 8.17
N TRP A 81 3.71 14.38 7.48
CA TRP A 81 3.42 14.84 6.12
C TRP A 81 3.38 16.38 6.06
N GLN A 82 4.06 16.96 5.08
CA GLN A 82 4.09 18.39 4.84
C GLN A 82 3.57 18.74 3.44
N ALA A 83 3.09 19.96 3.24
CA ALA A 83 2.59 20.42 1.95
C ALA A 83 3.63 20.39 0.81
N THR A 84 4.91 20.37 1.16
CA THR A 84 6.04 20.31 0.23
C THR A 84 6.52 18.89 -0.06
N THR A 85 6.04 17.88 0.67
CA THR A 85 6.43 16.49 0.50
C THR A 85 5.38 15.70 -0.27
N GLY A 86 5.83 14.72 -1.07
CA GLY A 86 4.94 13.80 -1.79
C GLY A 86 4.09 14.44 -2.88
N VAL A 87 4.45 15.62 -3.35
CA VAL A 87 3.77 16.29 -4.46
C VAL A 87 3.98 15.51 -5.76
N LEU A 88 5.15 14.93 -5.92
CA LEU A 88 5.50 14.11 -7.08
C LEU A 88 5.75 12.67 -6.63
N CYS A 89 5.06 11.73 -7.27
CA CYS A 89 5.29 10.30 -7.12
C CYS A 89 5.54 9.65 -8.48
N ARG A 90 6.21 8.51 -8.46
CA ARG A 90 6.52 7.80 -9.70
C ARG A 90 5.27 7.29 -10.39
N GLY A 91 5.31 7.28 -11.73
CA GLY A 91 4.20 6.87 -12.57
C GLY A 91 3.02 7.86 -12.63
N SER A 92 3.14 9.08 -12.06
CA SER A 92 2.12 10.11 -12.18
C SER A 92 2.62 11.56 -12.16
N GLY A 93 3.87 11.79 -11.85
CA GLY A 93 4.52 13.10 -11.88
C GLY A 93 6.01 12.97 -12.17
N LEU A 94 6.58 11.83 -11.78
CA LEU A 94 7.92 11.39 -12.15
C LEU A 94 7.83 10.14 -13.04
N PRO A 95 8.84 9.86 -13.89
CA PRO A 95 8.92 8.61 -14.61
C PRO A 95 8.77 7.40 -13.66
N GLY A 96 7.89 6.47 -14.04
CA GLY A 96 7.64 5.26 -13.27
C GLY A 96 8.71 4.19 -13.44
N VAL A 97 8.41 3.01 -12.93
CA VAL A 97 9.38 1.91 -12.81
C VAL A 97 9.35 0.90 -13.97
N MET A 98 8.40 1.04 -14.91
CA MET A 98 8.32 0.13 -16.09
C MET A 98 9.40 0.46 -17.12
N GLN A 99 10.66 0.22 -16.76
CA GLN A 99 11.85 0.42 -17.56
C GLN A 99 12.98 -0.47 -17.04
N GLU A 100 13.95 -0.82 -17.90
CA GLU A 100 15.04 -1.73 -17.56
C GLU A 100 16.00 -1.13 -16.52
N GLU A 101 16.32 0.16 -16.66
CA GLU A 101 17.22 0.89 -15.76
C GLU A 101 16.61 2.20 -15.29
N LEU A 102 16.88 2.57 -14.07
CA LEU A 102 16.43 3.82 -13.48
C LEU A 102 17.56 4.48 -12.68
N VAL A 103 17.80 5.77 -12.93
CA VAL A 103 18.69 6.60 -12.12
C VAL A 103 17.85 7.40 -11.13
N VAL A 104 18.20 7.28 -9.84
CA VAL A 104 17.49 7.94 -8.74
C VAL A 104 18.48 8.51 -7.73
N HIS A 105 18.04 9.45 -6.89
CA HIS A 105 18.80 9.84 -5.71
C HIS A 105 18.82 8.65 -4.72
N HIS A 106 19.97 8.36 -4.10
CA HIS A 106 20.12 7.22 -3.19
C HIS A 106 19.11 7.22 -2.02
N GLY A 107 18.60 8.40 -1.64
CA GLY A 107 17.57 8.56 -0.63
C GLY A 107 16.22 7.93 -0.96
N GLU A 108 15.94 7.67 -2.24
CA GLU A 108 14.69 7.04 -2.68
C GLU A 108 14.72 5.51 -2.56
N ALA A 109 15.91 4.90 -2.53
CA ALA A 109 16.04 3.46 -2.53
C ALA A 109 16.16 2.90 -1.10
N VAL A 110 15.39 1.87 -0.81
CA VAL A 110 15.34 1.18 0.50
C VAL A 110 15.76 -0.27 0.30
N VAL A 111 16.73 -0.72 1.10
CA VAL A 111 17.25 -2.10 1.03
C VAL A 111 16.16 -3.10 1.41
N LEU A 112 16.03 -4.15 0.61
CA LEU A 112 15.05 -5.21 0.82
C LEU A 112 15.50 -6.22 1.89
N PRO A 113 14.56 -6.81 2.66
CA PRO A 113 14.82 -8.00 3.46
C PRO A 113 15.37 -9.12 2.58
N ALA A 114 16.48 -9.75 3.01
CA ALA A 114 17.24 -10.71 2.21
C ALA A 114 16.43 -11.95 1.75
N HIS A 115 15.39 -12.32 2.50
CA HIS A 115 14.56 -13.49 2.19
C HIS A 115 13.47 -13.24 1.12
N LEU A 116 13.20 -11.98 0.77
CA LEU A 116 12.22 -11.64 -0.27
C LEU A 116 12.83 -11.74 -1.66
N ASP A 117 12.05 -12.15 -2.65
CA ASP A 117 12.42 -11.96 -4.06
C ASP A 117 12.11 -10.52 -4.53
N PHE A 118 12.47 -10.17 -5.77
CA PHE A 118 12.24 -8.82 -6.28
C PHE A 118 10.75 -8.49 -6.46
N GLY A 119 9.93 -9.47 -6.87
CA GLY A 119 8.50 -9.28 -7.00
C GLY A 119 7.82 -9.02 -5.65
N GLU A 120 8.22 -9.76 -4.60
CA GLU A 120 7.78 -9.51 -3.23
C GLU A 120 8.26 -8.14 -2.74
N GLY A 121 9.50 -7.75 -3.07
CA GLY A 121 10.05 -6.43 -2.77
C GLY A 121 9.30 -5.31 -3.47
N ALA A 122 8.96 -5.49 -4.75
CA ALA A 122 8.18 -4.53 -5.53
C ALA A 122 6.76 -4.32 -4.99
N ALA A 123 6.20 -5.28 -4.24
CA ALA A 123 4.87 -5.18 -3.66
C ALA A 123 4.79 -4.22 -2.45
N LEU A 124 5.94 -3.82 -1.87
CA LEU A 124 6.01 -3.11 -0.58
C LEU A 124 5.74 -1.60 -0.66
N PRO A 125 6.28 -0.82 -1.63
CA PRO A 125 6.37 0.64 -1.55
C PRO A 125 5.03 1.36 -1.33
N CYS A 126 4.00 1.05 -2.10
CA CYS A 126 2.69 1.68 -1.95
C CYS A 126 1.85 0.93 -0.91
N ALA A 127 1.47 -0.31 -1.21
CA ALA A 127 0.48 -1.03 -0.41
C ALA A 127 0.99 -1.45 0.97
N GLY A 128 2.23 -1.94 1.04
CA GLY A 128 2.86 -2.35 2.31
C GLY A 128 3.08 -1.16 3.24
N VAL A 129 3.72 -0.10 2.72
CA VAL A 129 3.99 1.12 3.52
C VAL A 129 2.69 1.82 3.93
N THR A 130 1.67 1.86 3.05
CA THR A 130 0.34 2.39 3.42
C THR A 130 -0.27 1.62 4.59
N ALA A 131 -0.26 0.29 4.51
CA ALA A 131 -0.79 -0.56 5.59
C ALA A 131 -0.01 -0.36 6.91
N TRP A 132 1.31 -0.30 6.83
CA TRP A 132 2.17 -0.03 7.98
C TRP A 132 1.85 1.33 8.62
N HIS A 133 1.84 2.39 7.83
CA HIS A 133 1.54 3.75 8.31
C HIS A 133 0.10 3.87 8.86
N ALA A 134 -0.87 3.19 8.22
CA ALA A 134 -2.25 3.14 8.73
C ALA A 134 -2.35 2.49 10.11
N LEU A 135 -1.52 1.49 10.41
CA LEU A 135 -1.53 0.79 11.69
C LEU A 135 -0.63 1.46 12.75
N CYS A 136 0.51 2.02 12.34
CA CYS A 136 1.55 2.56 13.25
C CYS A 136 1.55 4.08 13.40
N GLY A 137 0.70 4.82 12.67
CA GLY A 137 0.66 6.28 12.68
C GLY A 137 0.38 6.91 14.04
N ALA A 138 -0.15 8.13 14.09
CA ALA A 138 -0.30 8.94 15.32
C ALA A 138 -0.98 8.23 16.51
N THR A 139 -1.81 7.21 16.25
CA THR A 139 -2.39 6.33 17.28
C THR A 139 -2.12 4.88 16.84
N PRO A 140 -1.01 4.27 17.28
CA PRO A 140 -0.62 2.95 16.83
C PRO A 140 -1.59 1.86 17.32
N LEU A 141 -1.75 0.82 16.50
CA LEU A 141 -2.45 -0.40 16.86
C LEU A 141 -1.59 -1.17 17.88
N LEU A 142 -2.13 -1.43 19.04
CA LEU A 142 -1.45 -2.13 20.13
C LEU A 142 -1.94 -3.59 20.24
N PRO A 143 -1.14 -4.49 20.85
CA PRO A 143 -1.58 -5.85 21.15
C PRO A 143 -2.89 -5.88 21.92
N GLY A 144 -3.81 -6.77 21.53
CA GLY A 144 -5.15 -6.90 22.13
C GLY A 144 -6.20 -5.94 21.58
N MET A 145 -5.82 -4.92 20.82
CA MET A 145 -6.79 -4.10 20.09
C MET A 145 -7.43 -4.85 18.93
N SER A 146 -8.55 -4.31 18.44
CA SER A 146 -9.29 -4.82 17.30
C SER A 146 -9.21 -3.88 16.10
N VAL A 147 -9.09 -4.45 14.89
CA VAL A 147 -9.06 -3.69 13.65
C VAL A 147 -10.06 -4.24 12.64
N LEU A 148 -10.76 -3.31 11.97
CA LEU A 148 -11.60 -3.61 10.81
C LEU A 148 -10.83 -3.30 9.53
N LEU A 149 -10.76 -4.28 8.64
CA LEU A 149 -10.15 -4.17 7.32
C LEU A 149 -11.18 -4.47 6.23
N GLN A 150 -11.06 -3.83 5.07
CA GLN A 150 -12.05 -3.95 3.99
C GLN A 150 -11.46 -4.59 2.75
N GLY A 151 -12.14 -5.60 2.23
CA GLY A 151 -11.77 -6.28 0.99
C GLY A 151 -10.48 -7.10 1.09
N GLY A 152 -10.02 -7.61 -0.05
CA GLY A 152 -8.82 -8.43 -0.18
C GLY A 152 -7.74 -7.81 -1.07
N GLY A 153 -7.75 -6.50 -1.27
CA GLY A 153 -6.71 -5.79 -2.04
C GLY A 153 -5.39 -5.69 -1.29
N GLY A 154 -4.37 -5.16 -1.97
CA GLY A 154 -3.00 -5.12 -1.46
C GLY A 154 -2.86 -4.52 -0.07
N VAL A 155 -3.40 -3.31 0.15
CA VAL A 155 -3.33 -2.63 1.47
C VAL A 155 -3.99 -3.47 2.56
N SER A 156 -5.18 -4.00 2.30
CA SER A 156 -5.96 -4.74 3.30
C SER A 156 -5.29 -6.07 3.69
N VAL A 157 -4.67 -6.74 2.74
CA VAL A 157 -3.95 -8.00 3.00
C VAL A 157 -2.65 -7.74 3.76
N PHE A 158 -1.89 -6.68 3.41
CA PHE A 158 -0.74 -6.26 4.22
C PHE A 158 -1.16 -5.84 5.63
N ALA A 159 -2.24 -5.05 5.76
CA ALA A 159 -2.76 -4.66 7.06
C ALA A 159 -3.17 -5.87 7.92
N LEU A 160 -3.78 -6.90 7.30
CA LEU A 160 -4.06 -8.17 7.97
C LEU A 160 -2.76 -8.80 8.51
N GLN A 161 -1.76 -8.96 7.64
CA GLN A 161 -0.49 -9.57 8.03
C GLN A 161 0.19 -8.81 9.17
N PHE A 162 0.29 -7.48 9.08
CA PHE A 162 0.91 -6.66 10.12
C PHE A 162 0.08 -6.61 11.40
N ALA A 163 -1.26 -6.50 11.33
CA ALA A 163 -2.11 -6.52 12.51
C ALA A 163 -1.97 -7.84 13.31
N LYS A 164 -1.83 -8.96 12.61
CA LYS A 164 -1.54 -10.25 13.27
C LYS A 164 -0.15 -10.28 13.91
N LEU A 165 0.88 -9.67 13.28
CA LEU A 165 2.19 -9.52 13.92
C LEU A 165 2.11 -8.67 15.20
N PHE A 166 1.24 -7.66 15.23
CA PHE A 166 1.04 -6.82 16.41
C PHE A 166 0.14 -7.45 17.47
N GLY A 167 -0.38 -8.68 17.26
CA GLY A 167 -1.26 -9.35 18.21
C GLY A 167 -2.66 -8.74 18.29
N ALA A 168 -3.14 -8.10 17.24
CA ALA A 168 -4.47 -7.54 17.17
C ALA A 168 -5.52 -8.58 16.72
N ARG A 169 -6.78 -8.38 17.12
CA ARG A 169 -7.93 -9.08 16.56
C ARG A 169 -8.35 -8.43 15.25
N VAL A 170 -8.44 -9.20 14.19
CA VAL A 170 -8.74 -8.71 12.84
C VAL A 170 -10.12 -9.16 12.38
N ILE A 171 -10.99 -8.19 12.10
CA ILE A 171 -12.29 -8.39 11.44
C ILE A 171 -12.16 -7.88 10.01
N MET A 172 -12.60 -8.67 9.01
CA MET A 172 -12.54 -8.25 7.61
C MET A 172 -13.89 -8.31 6.92
N THR A 173 -14.20 -7.32 6.10
CA THR A 173 -15.33 -7.39 5.18
C THR A 173 -14.86 -7.79 3.79
N SER A 174 -15.62 -8.64 3.07
CA SER A 174 -15.33 -8.99 1.68
C SER A 174 -16.60 -9.40 0.95
N SER A 175 -16.52 -9.60 -0.37
CA SER A 175 -17.64 -10.09 -1.19
C SER A 175 -17.58 -11.61 -1.36
N GLY A 176 -18.64 -12.26 -0.95
CA GLY A 176 -18.84 -13.70 -1.16
C GLY A 176 -18.06 -14.63 -0.22
N PRO A 177 -18.57 -15.85 -0.04
CA PRO A 177 -18.05 -16.80 0.95
C PRO A 177 -16.63 -17.30 0.64
N GLN A 178 -16.27 -17.44 -0.63
CA GLN A 178 -14.93 -17.91 -1.03
C GLN A 178 -13.84 -16.92 -0.66
N ARG A 179 -14.05 -15.61 -0.91
CA ARG A 179 -13.09 -14.56 -0.52
C ARG A 179 -12.99 -14.45 0.99
N CYS A 180 -14.12 -14.55 1.70
CA CYS A 180 -14.14 -14.59 3.16
C CYS A 180 -13.34 -15.80 3.70
N ALA A 181 -13.53 -17.00 3.14
CA ALA A 181 -12.76 -18.18 3.54
C ALA A 181 -11.25 -18.00 3.29
N ARG A 182 -10.87 -17.41 2.16
CA ARG A 182 -9.47 -17.14 1.84
C ARG A 182 -8.86 -16.13 2.84
N LEU A 183 -9.57 -15.08 3.23
CA LEU A 183 -9.09 -14.13 4.24
C LEU A 183 -8.89 -14.77 5.60
N ARG A 184 -9.79 -15.68 6.02
CA ARG A 184 -9.59 -16.48 7.25
C ARG A 184 -8.35 -17.35 7.16
N SER A 185 -8.09 -17.99 6.02
CA SER A 185 -6.86 -18.79 5.84
C SER A 185 -5.59 -17.96 5.87
N LEU A 186 -5.68 -16.64 5.62
CA LEU A 186 -4.59 -15.68 5.74
C LEU A 186 -4.44 -15.12 7.16
N GLY A 187 -5.34 -15.47 8.10
CA GLY A 187 -5.24 -15.11 9.50
C GLY A 187 -6.29 -14.12 10.01
N ALA A 188 -7.31 -13.76 9.22
CA ALA A 188 -8.43 -12.96 9.74
C ALA A 188 -9.19 -13.78 10.81
N ASP A 189 -9.43 -13.18 11.97
CA ASP A 189 -10.15 -13.84 13.05
C ASP A 189 -11.64 -13.97 12.71
N GLU A 190 -12.20 -12.92 12.08
CA GLU A 190 -13.60 -12.88 11.64
C GLU A 190 -13.71 -12.33 10.23
N THR A 191 -14.68 -12.82 9.47
CA THR A 191 -14.99 -12.25 8.15
C THR A 191 -16.49 -12.04 7.99
N ILE A 192 -16.87 -10.94 7.37
CA ILE A 192 -18.26 -10.57 7.08
C ILE A 192 -18.41 -10.46 5.57
N ASP A 193 -19.34 -11.22 5.00
CA ASP A 193 -19.74 -11.06 3.60
C ASP A 193 -20.70 -9.89 3.49
N TYR A 194 -20.19 -8.74 3.00
CA TYR A 194 -21.00 -7.51 2.89
C TYR A 194 -22.10 -7.59 1.83
N VAL A 195 -22.06 -8.59 0.93
CA VAL A 195 -23.14 -8.82 -0.05
C VAL A 195 -24.32 -9.48 0.65
N ALA A 196 -24.04 -10.49 1.49
CA ALA A 196 -25.07 -11.19 2.28
C ALA A 196 -25.53 -10.35 3.49
N GLN A 197 -24.63 -9.53 4.04
CA GLN A 197 -24.88 -8.67 5.21
C GLN A 197 -24.52 -7.21 4.89
N PRO A 198 -25.38 -6.48 4.16
CA PRO A 198 -25.12 -5.07 3.78
C PRO A 198 -24.94 -4.13 4.97
N GLN A 199 -25.51 -4.45 6.13
CA GLN A 199 -25.32 -3.71 7.40
C GLN A 199 -24.15 -4.28 8.18
N TRP A 200 -23.00 -4.40 7.52
CA TRP A 200 -21.80 -4.99 8.09
C TRP A 200 -21.24 -4.23 9.30
N ASP A 201 -21.52 -2.93 9.45
CA ASP A 201 -21.19 -2.11 10.61
C ASP A 201 -21.89 -2.63 11.88
N ALA A 202 -23.18 -2.97 11.77
CA ALA A 202 -23.92 -3.60 12.88
C ALA A 202 -23.34 -4.98 13.24
N ALA A 203 -22.94 -5.77 12.22
CA ALA A 203 -22.28 -7.05 12.44
C ALA A 203 -20.92 -6.90 13.16
N VAL A 204 -20.10 -5.92 12.78
CA VAL A 204 -18.85 -5.58 13.47
C VAL A 204 -19.09 -5.22 14.93
N ARG A 205 -20.10 -4.40 15.19
CA ARG A 205 -20.47 -4.05 16.58
C ARG A 205 -20.91 -5.28 17.37
N ALA A 206 -21.71 -6.16 16.79
CA ALA A 206 -22.12 -7.40 17.46
C ALA A 206 -20.89 -8.27 17.83
N LEU A 207 -19.93 -8.42 16.92
CA LEU A 207 -18.68 -9.15 17.16
C LEU A 207 -17.78 -8.52 18.22
N THR A 208 -17.97 -7.24 18.51
CA THR A 208 -17.20 -6.47 19.50
C THR A 208 -18.00 -6.11 20.75
N GLY A 209 -19.07 -6.86 21.04
CA GLY A 209 -19.92 -6.63 22.24
C GLY A 209 -20.63 -5.27 22.24
N GLY A 210 -20.93 -4.72 21.09
CA GLY A 210 -21.58 -3.41 20.90
C GLY A 210 -20.63 -2.21 20.88
N HIS A 211 -19.34 -2.40 21.19
CA HIS A 211 -18.37 -1.30 21.33
C HIS A 211 -17.86 -0.76 20.00
N GLY A 212 -17.66 -1.62 18.99
CA GLY A 212 -16.95 -1.32 17.77
C GLY A 212 -15.44 -1.60 17.86
N VAL A 213 -14.73 -1.49 16.73
CA VAL A 213 -13.28 -1.72 16.67
C VAL A 213 -12.47 -0.49 17.07
N ASP A 214 -11.21 -0.70 17.49
CA ASP A 214 -10.29 0.37 17.86
C ASP A 214 -9.83 1.18 16.64
N LEU A 215 -9.61 0.49 15.55
CA LEU A 215 -9.12 1.05 14.28
C LEU A 215 -9.90 0.47 13.11
N THR A 216 -10.27 1.31 12.15
CA THR A 216 -10.75 0.88 10.83
C THR A 216 -9.77 1.37 9.77
N VAL A 217 -9.32 0.48 8.87
CA VAL A 217 -8.58 0.85 7.66
C VAL A 217 -9.58 0.92 6.52
N GLU A 218 -9.93 2.16 6.14
CA GLU A 218 -10.96 2.48 5.16
C GLU A 218 -10.36 2.62 3.77
N VAL A 219 -10.75 1.73 2.86
CA VAL A 219 -10.25 1.75 1.46
C VAL A 219 -11.34 2.05 0.44
N GLY A 220 -12.62 2.00 0.83
CA GLY A 220 -13.75 2.16 -0.08
C GLY A 220 -14.05 3.61 -0.43
N GLY A 221 -14.19 4.49 0.54
CA GLY A 221 -14.49 5.91 0.33
C GLY A 221 -15.97 6.24 0.50
N ALA A 222 -16.57 6.97 -0.47
CA ALA A 222 -17.89 7.60 -0.35
C ALA A 222 -19.03 6.68 0.11
N THR A 223 -19.04 5.41 -0.32
CA THR A 223 -20.14 4.48 -0.01
C THR A 223 -19.93 3.68 1.27
N THR A 224 -18.74 3.74 1.88
CA THR A 224 -18.39 2.90 3.03
C THR A 224 -17.99 3.68 4.26
N ILE A 225 -17.52 4.92 4.12
CA ILE A 225 -16.94 5.71 5.20
C ILE A 225 -17.88 5.88 6.41
N ASP A 226 -19.15 6.15 6.18
CA ASP A 226 -20.12 6.36 7.27
C ASP A 226 -20.32 5.08 8.09
N ARG A 227 -20.39 3.91 7.43
CA ARG A 227 -20.45 2.61 8.11
C ARG A 227 -19.14 2.29 8.82
N SER A 228 -17.99 2.66 8.24
CA SER A 228 -16.68 2.50 8.89
C SER A 228 -16.59 3.30 10.18
N VAL A 229 -17.08 4.52 10.18
CA VAL A 229 -17.19 5.34 11.38
C VAL A 229 -18.16 4.70 12.39
N ALA A 230 -19.35 4.24 11.95
CA ALA A 230 -20.32 3.57 12.80
C ALA A 230 -19.78 2.27 13.42
N ALA A 231 -18.92 1.53 12.70
CA ALA A 231 -18.28 0.30 13.19
C ALA A 231 -17.12 0.56 14.16
N THR A 232 -16.59 1.78 14.21
CA THR A 232 -15.47 2.16 15.06
C THR A 232 -15.97 2.61 16.44
N ARG A 233 -15.25 2.25 17.50
CA ARG A 233 -15.63 2.63 18.87
C ARG A 233 -15.47 4.14 19.12
N ARG A 234 -16.07 4.64 20.20
CA ARG A 234 -15.81 6.01 20.68
C ARG A 234 -14.32 6.17 21.02
N GLY A 235 -13.73 7.28 20.57
CA GLY A 235 -12.31 7.54 20.70
C GLY A 235 -11.42 6.64 19.81
N GLY A 236 -12.03 5.80 18.96
CA GLY A 236 -11.30 5.04 17.95
C GLY A 236 -10.94 5.86 16.73
N ARG A 237 -10.26 5.26 15.76
CA ARG A 237 -9.74 5.93 14.58
C ARG A 237 -10.13 5.20 13.29
N VAL A 238 -10.49 5.99 12.28
CA VAL A 238 -10.64 5.53 10.90
C VAL A 238 -9.43 6.06 10.11
N ALA A 239 -8.57 5.18 9.65
CA ALA A 239 -7.48 5.48 8.73
C ALA A 239 -8.03 5.49 7.30
N LEU A 240 -8.27 6.66 6.74
CA LEU A 240 -8.82 6.84 5.40
C LEU A 240 -7.71 6.72 4.37
N VAL A 241 -7.65 5.59 3.70
CA VAL A 241 -6.62 5.22 2.71
C VAL A 241 -7.13 5.41 1.29
N GLY A 242 -8.29 4.84 0.98
CA GLY A 242 -8.79 4.73 -0.38
C GLY A 242 -10.06 5.53 -0.63
N LEU A 243 -10.23 5.91 -1.89
CA LEU A 243 -11.40 6.61 -2.39
C LEU A 243 -11.96 5.88 -3.61
N LEU A 244 -12.02 4.54 -3.56
CA LEU A 244 -12.44 3.69 -4.69
C LEU A 244 -13.84 4.02 -5.20
N THR A 245 -14.72 4.47 -4.30
CA THR A 245 -16.12 4.87 -4.62
C THR A 245 -16.31 6.38 -4.64
N GLY A 246 -15.21 7.15 -4.68
CA GLY A 246 -15.22 8.61 -4.71
C GLY A 246 -15.01 9.27 -3.34
N VAL A 247 -14.98 10.60 -3.35
CA VAL A 247 -14.82 11.43 -2.15
C VAL A 247 -16.14 11.51 -1.39
N PRO A 248 -16.15 11.28 -0.06
CA PRO A 248 -17.36 11.41 0.76
C PRO A 248 -17.88 12.84 0.77
N ALA A 249 -19.17 13.04 0.49
CA ALA A 249 -19.83 14.34 0.61
C ALA A 249 -20.24 14.67 2.06
N ALA A 250 -20.50 13.63 2.87
CA ALA A 250 -20.88 13.75 4.27
C ALA A 250 -20.53 12.47 5.04
N VAL A 251 -20.36 12.59 6.34
CA VAL A 251 -20.14 11.45 7.28
C VAL A 251 -21.04 11.67 8.50
N PRO A 252 -22.37 11.40 8.39
CA PRO A 252 -23.34 11.66 9.45
C PRO A 252 -23.01 11.01 10.80
N SER A 253 -22.45 9.81 10.78
CA SER A 253 -22.09 9.06 12.01
C SER A 253 -20.92 9.66 12.77
N LEU A 254 -20.13 10.57 12.18
CA LEU A 254 -18.85 11.00 12.76
C LEU A 254 -19.03 11.62 14.17
N PHE A 255 -20.00 12.51 14.32
CA PHE A 255 -20.22 13.15 15.61
C PHE A 255 -20.75 12.17 16.68
N SER A 256 -21.74 11.34 16.32
CA SER A 256 -22.34 10.39 17.27
C SER A 256 -21.40 9.25 17.65
N ALA A 257 -20.57 8.81 16.72
CA ALA A 257 -19.57 7.79 16.98
C ALA A 257 -18.41 8.32 17.87
N GLY A 258 -18.10 9.62 17.77
CA GLY A 258 -16.94 10.20 18.48
C GLY A 258 -15.61 9.56 18.08
N ALA A 259 -15.53 9.07 16.84
CA ALA A 259 -14.30 8.56 16.24
C ALA A 259 -13.56 9.67 15.46
N SER A 260 -12.26 9.50 15.25
CA SER A 260 -11.48 10.40 14.39
C SER A 260 -11.31 9.79 12.99
N ILE A 261 -11.25 10.64 11.95
CA ILE A 261 -10.86 10.24 10.61
C ILE A 261 -9.51 10.88 10.30
N SER A 262 -8.55 10.08 9.90
CA SER A 262 -7.21 10.52 9.54
C SER A 262 -6.87 10.06 8.12
N PRO A 263 -6.54 10.95 7.17
CA PRO A 263 -6.07 10.54 5.86
C PRO A 263 -4.70 9.86 5.97
N VAL A 264 -4.48 8.87 5.10
CA VAL A 264 -3.21 8.13 5.01
C VAL A 264 -2.66 8.29 3.59
N MET A 265 -1.52 8.96 3.48
CA MET A 265 -0.83 9.25 2.22
C MET A 265 0.40 8.34 2.06
N VAL A 266 0.18 7.02 1.95
CA VAL A 266 1.24 6.01 1.92
C VAL A 266 2.06 6.01 3.23
N GLY A 267 3.26 6.54 3.22
CA GLY A 267 4.16 6.69 4.37
C GLY A 267 5.54 7.15 3.92
N SER A 268 6.38 7.48 4.89
CA SER A 268 7.73 7.97 4.69
C SER A 268 8.71 6.82 4.37
N ARG A 269 9.95 7.19 3.96
CA ARG A 269 11.05 6.22 3.88
C ARG A 269 11.34 5.59 5.25
N ASP A 270 11.28 6.36 6.33
CA ASP A 270 11.48 5.84 7.68
C ASP A 270 10.43 4.77 8.05
N ASP A 271 9.16 4.97 7.64
CA ASP A 271 8.11 3.95 7.76
C ASP A 271 8.47 2.70 6.97
N PHE A 272 8.97 2.86 5.74
CA PHE A 272 9.37 1.74 4.90
C PHE A 272 10.53 0.94 5.53
N GLU A 273 11.55 1.62 6.04
CA GLU A 273 12.67 0.97 6.70
C GLU A 273 12.25 0.28 8.01
N ALA A 274 11.34 0.89 8.78
CA ALA A 274 10.76 0.28 9.99
C ALA A 274 9.96 -0.98 9.65
N MET A 275 9.12 -0.90 8.63
CA MET A 275 8.35 -2.04 8.10
C MET A 275 9.30 -3.17 7.65
N ASN A 276 10.37 -2.86 6.92
CA ASN A 276 11.34 -3.85 6.44
C ASN A 276 12.06 -4.56 7.58
N ARG A 277 12.36 -3.85 8.69
CA ARG A 277 12.91 -4.50 9.89
C ARG A 277 11.95 -5.53 10.48
N ALA A 278 10.65 -5.21 10.57
CA ALA A 278 9.63 -6.15 11.06
C ALA A 278 9.45 -7.33 10.09
N ILE A 279 9.38 -7.06 8.79
CA ILE A 279 9.30 -8.10 7.74
C ILE A 279 10.50 -9.05 7.84
N ALA A 280 11.72 -8.51 8.00
CA ALA A 280 12.94 -9.31 8.10
C ALA A 280 12.94 -10.18 9.37
N PHE A 281 12.58 -9.58 10.51
CA PHE A 281 12.57 -10.28 11.81
C PHE A 281 11.58 -11.45 11.83
N HIS A 282 10.36 -11.22 11.35
CA HIS A 282 9.31 -12.22 11.32
C HIS A 282 9.33 -13.10 10.06
N ARG A 283 10.27 -12.86 9.12
CA ARG A 283 10.34 -13.54 7.82
C ARG A 283 9.00 -13.53 7.07
N LEU A 284 8.24 -12.44 7.23
CA LEU A 284 6.96 -12.27 6.56
C LEU A 284 7.16 -12.22 5.05
N ARG A 285 6.25 -12.87 4.28
CA ARG A 285 6.20 -12.77 2.83
C ARG A 285 4.89 -12.11 2.40
N PRO A 286 4.96 -11.15 1.48
CA PRO A 286 3.79 -10.58 0.84
C PRO A 286 2.92 -11.63 0.16
N VAL A 287 1.61 -11.45 0.21
CA VAL A 287 0.68 -12.29 -0.55
C VAL A 287 0.64 -11.80 -2.00
N ILE A 288 1.23 -12.57 -2.89
CA ILE A 288 1.21 -12.31 -4.33
C ILE A 288 0.07 -13.14 -4.94
N ASP A 289 -0.88 -12.47 -5.59
CA ASP A 289 -2.00 -13.09 -6.28
C ASP A 289 -1.57 -13.72 -7.60
N SER A 290 -0.83 -12.94 -8.39
CA SER A 290 -0.41 -13.35 -9.73
C SER A 290 0.85 -12.62 -10.17
N ARG A 291 1.58 -13.27 -11.10
CA ARG A 291 2.78 -12.73 -11.74
C ARG A 291 2.57 -12.69 -13.25
N TYR A 292 3.05 -11.64 -13.88
CA TYR A 292 3.00 -11.41 -15.32
C TYR A 292 4.40 -11.02 -15.80
N GLY A 293 4.73 -11.32 -17.04
CA GLY A 293 5.94 -10.79 -17.67
C GLY A 293 5.76 -9.32 -18.08
N PHE A 294 6.87 -8.64 -18.37
CA PHE A 294 6.91 -7.21 -18.73
C PHE A 294 5.90 -6.85 -19.83
N GLU A 295 5.87 -7.63 -20.93
CA GLU A 295 4.97 -7.40 -22.07
C GLU A 295 3.48 -7.64 -21.75
N GLN A 296 3.20 -8.30 -20.64
CA GLN A 296 1.84 -8.62 -20.20
C GLN A 296 1.23 -7.55 -19.30
N LEU A 297 1.87 -6.37 -19.14
CA LEU A 297 1.33 -5.28 -18.33
C LEU A 297 -0.13 -4.94 -18.66
N PRO A 298 -0.60 -4.91 -19.93
CA PRO A 298 -2.01 -4.66 -20.21
C PRO A 298 -2.96 -5.72 -19.63
N ASP A 299 -2.55 -6.99 -19.59
CA ASP A 299 -3.34 -8.07 -19.00
C ASP A 299 -3.40 -7.94 -17.48
N ALA A 300 -2.27 -7.64 -16.85
CA ALA A 300 -2.18 -7.39 -15.42
C ALA A 300 -3.08 -6.21 -14.99
N LEU A 301 -3.09 -5.12 -15.76
CA LEU A 301 -3.96 -3.97 -15.51
C LEU A 301 -5.45 -4.34 -15.64
N ARG A 302 -5.83 -5.14 -16.65
CA ARG A 302 -7.20 -5.68 -16.77
C ARG A 302 -7.57 -6.56 -15.58
N HIS A 303 -6.64 -7.41 -15.12
CA HIS A 303 -6.84 -8.21 -13.92
C HIS A 303 -7.05 -7.33 -12.69
N LEU A 304 -6.20 -6.32 -12.48
CA LEU A 304 -6.35 -5.35 -11.38
C LEU A 304 -7.72 -4.65 -11.42
N GLN A 305 -8.11 -4.16 -12.59
CA GLN A 305 -9.40 -3.48 -12.81
C GLN A 305 -10.60 -4.36 -12.49
N SER A 306 -10.50 -5.67 -12.73
CA SER A 306 -11.57 -6.62 -12.43
C SER A 306 -11.89 -6.76 -10.94
N GLY A 307 -10.99 -6.32 -10.04
CA GLY A 307 -11.13 -6.44 -8.58
C GLY A 307 -11.11 -7.89 -8.04
N ARG A 308 -10.79 -8.87 -8.88
CA ARG A 308 -10.81 -10.31 -8.49
C ARG A 308 -9.58 -10.75 -7.73
N HIS A 309 -8.46 -10.04 -7.88
CA HIS A 309 -7.19 -10.34 -7.20
C HIS A 309 -7.32 -10.31 -5.66
N MET A 310 -6.42 -11.01 -4.98
CA MET A 310 -6.26 -10.97 -3.53
C MET A 310 -4.77 -10.82 -3.16
N GLY A 311 -4.42 -9.69 -2.56
CA GLY A 311 -3.02 -9.28 -2.36
C GLY A 311 -2.51 -8.45 -3.52
N LYS A 312 -1.29 -8.72 -4.00
CA LYS A 312 -0.58 -7.92 -5.00
C LYS A 312 -0.42 -8.65 -6.33
N ILE A 313 -0.46 -7.89 -7.40
CA ILE A 313 -0.11 -8.34 -8.75
C ILE A 313 1.29 -7.82 -9.07
N VAL A 314 2.17 -8.68 -9.57
CA VAL A 314 3.58 -8.42 -9.85
C VAL A 314 3.85 -8.56 -11.34
N ILE A 315 4.77 -7.72 -11.83
CA ILE A 315 5.34 -7.78 -13.18
C ILE A 315 6.82 -8.14 -13.03
N ASP A 316 7.23 -9.27 -13.55
CA ASP A 316 8.63 -9.70 -13.59
C ASP A 316 9.29 -9.21 -14.89
N PHE A 317 10.56 -8.75 -14.82
CA PHE A 317 11.33 -8.19 -15.95
C PHE A 317 12.33 -9.19 -16.47
#